data_9ad6d5c418d972e2d7ddc34c723991d9
#
_entry.id   9ad6d5c418d972e2d7ddc34c723991d9
#
_cell.length_a   1.000
_cell.length_b   1.000
_cell.length_c   1.000
_cell.angle_alpha   90.00
_cell.angle_beta   90.00
_cell.angle_gamma   90.00
#
_symmetry.space_group_name_H-M   'P 1'
#
loop_
_entity.id
_entity.type
_entity.pdbx_description
1 polymer ?
#
loop_
_entity_poly.entity_id
_entity_poly.type
_entity_poly.pdbx_seq_one_letter_code
_entity_poly.pdbx_strand_id
1 'polypeptide(L)'
;MKTKQQRFKNDFLRTIATVFKAARWFGIPSQGGMTAMCASLIILLMLFALEVTAIWKLARAFGSVIARLSGAIFYGNALFSQILTWKFITSWQDLSNHWTRAERTLADPLLQDDTIRKKMIYTTSVVSACAFLEHVLSMMAATGFDCPPEEYFERYILTSHGFLLNSYEYRLFLGVPIFLLSKFATIMWNFQDLIIILVSMGLTSKYRTLNWRTYCIIKTVKHNKYNQSIKFEGKSFSQVQTWRRLRQAYVQQAALVRRVGDKLGALILLSNFNNLYFICLQLFLGINNEQGPPINRIYYMLSLSWLISRACGVVLAAADIRIHSQSVLPLLQTMCHGIFNVEVDRLKTQLKFDWVTLQGMGLFSLDRTLLLKVVAAIIKYELILIQFDN
;
A
#
# COMPACT_ATOMS: atom_id res chain seq x y z
N MET A 1 32.13 24.89 23.25
CA MET A 1 31.02 23.93 23.47
C MET A 1 30.33 23.67 22.13
N LYS A 2 30.65 22.58 21.45
CA LYS A 2 29.98 22.17 20.21
C LYS A 2 28.68 21.48 20.62
N THR A 3 27.56 22.15 20.45
CA THR A 3 26.21 21.57 20.61
C THR A 3 26.10 20.35 19.67
N LYS A 4 26.06 19.17 20.25
CA LYS A 4 25.63 17.94 19.56
C LYS A 4 24.22 18.20 19.03
N GLN A 5 24.11 18.62 17.78
CA GLN A 5 22.87 18.58 17.03
C GLN A 5 22.46 17.10 16.96
N GLN A 6 21.60 16.71 17.90
CA GLN A 6 21.05 15.36 17.99
C GLN A 6 20.33 15.12 16.67
N ARG A 7 20.96 14.35 15.78
CA ARG A 7 20.39 13.93 14.49
C ARG A 7 19.11 13.15 14.81
N PHE A 8 17.96 13.79 14.62
CA PHE A 8 16.68 13.11 14.70
C PHE A 8 16.71 11.89 13.77
N LYS A 9 16.69 10.72 14.38
CA LYS A 9 16.80 9.44 13.69
C LYS A 9 15.39 9.05 13.23
N ASN A 10 14.98 9.55 12.05
CA ASN A 10 13.68 9.18 11.49
C ASN A 10 13.75 7.78 10.87
N ASP A 11 13.47 6.77 11.69
CA ASP A 11 13.55 5.35 11.28
C ASP A 11 12.57 4.99 10.16
N PHE A 12 11.40 5.64 10.11
CA PHE A 12 10.47 5.46 8.99
C PHE A 12 11.06 5.94 7.66
N LEU A 13 11.51 7.21 7.60
CA LEU A 13 12.05 7.80 6.36
C LEU A 13 13.31 7.06 5.88
N ARG A 14 14.15 6.59 6.80
CA ARG A 14 15.31 5.76 6.44
C ARG A 14 14.90 4.42 5.86
N THR A 15 13.95 3.75 6.49
CA THR A 15 13.51 2.43 6.05
C THR A 15 12.83 2.50 4.68
N ILE A 16 11.94 3.48 4.46
CA ILE A 16 11.29 3.63 3.17
C ILE A 16 12.27 4.04 2.06
N ALA A 17 13.28 4.88 2.38
CA ALA A 17 14.35 5.20 1.45
C ALA A 17 15.18 3.95 1.07
N THR A 18 15.39 3.02 2.00
CA THR A 18 16.05 1.74 1.74
C THR A 18 15.18 0.87 0.81
N VAL A 19 13.86 0.82 1.04
CA VAL A 19 12.91 0.10 0.16
C VAL A 19 12.94 0.70 -1.26
N PHE A 20 12.90 2.02 -1.41
CA PHE A 20 13.02 2.67 -2.73
C PHE A 20 14.38 2.40 -3.38
N LYS A 21 15.47 2.37 -2.60
CA LYS A 21 16.79 2.02 -3.12
C LYS A 21 16.86 0.57 -3.59
N ALA A 22 16.27 -0.37 -2.86
CA ALA A 22 16.17 -1.77 -3.27
C ALA A 22 15.31 -1.93 -4.53
N ALA A 23 14.20 -1.21 -4.64
CA ALA A 23 13.30 -1.25 -5.79
C ALA A 23 13.97 -0.84 -7.11
N ARG A 24 15.07 -0.06 -7.07
CA ARG A 24 15.86 0.29 -8.27
C ARG A 24 16.42 -0.94 -9.00
N TRP A 25 16.79 -1.98 -8.26
CA TRP A 25 17.30 -3.21 -8.84
C TRP A 25 16.26 -3.92 -9.72
N PHE A 26 15.01 -3.60 -9.51
CA PHE A 26 13.87 -4.10 -10.28
C PHE A 26 13.34 -3.09 -11.29
N GLY A 27 14.15 -2.11 -11.71
CA GLY A 27 13.77 -1.12 -12.72
C GLY A 27 12.77 -0.06 -12.27
N ILE A 28 12.48 0.02 -10.96
CA ILE A 28 11.57 1.05 -10.42
C ILE A 28 12.38 2.35 -10.27
N PRO A 29 11.90 3.47 -10.85
CA PRO A 29 12.63 4.73 -10.77
C PRO A 29 12.74 5.20 -9.33
N SER A 30 13.93 5.55 -8.92
CA SER A 30 14.18 6.23 -7.65
C SER A 30 15.01 7.47 -7.93
N GLN A 31 15.26 8.30 -6.92
CA GLN A 31 16.18 9.45 -7.02
C GLN A 31 17.61 8.96 -7.34
N GLY A 32 17.87 8.55 -8.54
CA GLY A 32 19.10 7.94 -9.02
C GLY A 32 19.58 8.60 -10.32
N GLY A 33 20.85 8.34 -10.66
CA GLY A 33 21.49 8.91 -11.84
C GLY A 33 20.80 8.57 -13.15
N MET A 34 21.23 9.20 -14.23
CA MET A 34 20.73 9.09 -15.61
C MET A 34 20.51 7.63 -16.05
N THR A 35 21.40 6.72 -15.70
CA THR A 35 21.32 5.29 -16.05
C THR A 35 20.08 4.59 -15.51
N ALA A 36 19.70 4.85 -14.26
CA ALA A 36 18.49 4.26 -13.66
C ALA A 36 17.22 4.82 -14.30
N MET A 37 17.23 6.10 -14.66
CA MET A 37 16.12 6.75 -15.36
C MET A 37 15.97 6.19 -16.79
N CYS A 38 17.05 6.03 -17.53
CA CYS A 38 17.06 5.41 -18.87
C CYS A 38 16.56 3.96 -18.82
N ALA A 39 17.04 3.16 -17.86
CA ALA A 39 16.58 1.78 -17.70
C ALA A 39 15.06 1.71 -17.43
N SER A 40 14.54 2.55 -16.53
CA SER A 40 13.11 2.62 -16.25
C SER A 40 12.28 3.08 -17.46
N LEU A 41 12.80 4.00 -18.25
CA LEU A 41 12.16 4.46 -19.50
C LEU A 41 12.10 3.35 -20.55
N ILE A 42 13.20 2.59 -20.71
CA ILE A 42 13.24 1.44 -21.62
C ILE A 42 12.19 0.40 -21.21
N ILE A 43 12.12 0.03 -19.93
CA ILE A 43 11.12 -0.90 -19.42
C ILE A 43 9.70 -0.37 -19.67
N LEU A 44 9.47 0.91 -19.45
CA LEU A 44 8.17 1.56 -19.69
C LEU A 44 7.76 1.46 -21.17
N LEU A 45 8.68 1.74 -22.09
CA LEU A 45 8.45 1.63 -23.54
C LEU A 45 8.19 0.18 -23.97
N MET A 46 8.93 -0.78 -23.41
CA MET A 46 8.71 -2.20 -23.68
C MET A 46 7.37 -2.69 -23.14
N LEU A 47 6.95 -2.27 -21.92
CA LEU A 47 5.63 -2.57 -21.37
C LEU A 47 4.52 -1.95 -22.22
N PHE A 48 4.70 -0.72 -22.69
CA PHE A 48 3.74 -0.06 -23.57
C PHE A 48 3.58 -0.82 -24.89
N ALA A 49 4.68 -1.24 -25.53
CA ALA A 49 4.63 -2.03 -26.75
C ALA A 49 3.93 -3.39 -26.53
N LEU A 50 4.18 -4.03 -25.39
CA LEU A 50 3.52 -5.28 -24.99
C LEU A 50 2.02 -5.08 -24.77
N GLU A 51 1.61 -4.00 -24.09
CA GLU A 51 0.21 -3.66 -23.86
C GLU A 51 -0.53 -3.37 -25.17
N VAL A 52 0.06 -2.60 -26.07
CA VAL A 52 -0.51 -2.37 -27.41
C VAL A 52 -0.69 -3.69 -28.16
N THR A 53 0.27 -4.61 -28.08
CA THR A 53 0.17 -5.94 -28.70
C THR A 53 -0.95 -6.77 -28.07
N ALA A 54 -1.08 -6.75 -26.75
CA ALA A 54 -2.13 -7.46 -26.01
C ALA A 54 -3.53 -6.94 -26.39
N ILE A 55 -3.72 -5.62 -26.43
CA ILE A 55 -4.97 -4.97 -26.86
C ILE A 55 -5.29 -5.28 -28.31
N TRP A 56 -4.29 -5.23 -29.20
CA TRP A 56 -4.46 -5.59 -30.61
C TRP A 56 -4.92 -7.03 -30.80
N LYS A 57 -4.28 -7.97 -30.12
CA LYS A 57 -4.68 -9.40 -30.17
C LYS A 57 -6.04 -9.64 -29.50
N LEU A 58 -6.39 -8.88 -28.45
CA LEU A 58 -7.72 -8.91 -27.84
C LEU A 58 -8.80 -8.48 -28.86
N ALA A 59 -8.57 -7.41 -29.61
CA ALA A 59 -9.53 -6.85 -30.56
C ALA A 59 -9.76 -7.74 -31.80
N ARG A 60 -8.77 -8.52 -32.23
CA ARG A 60 -8.81 -9.30 -33.48
C ARG A 60 -9.15 -10.78 -33.30
N ALA A 61 -9.21 -11.30 -32.12
CA ALA A 61 -9.19 -12.74 -31.94
C ALA A 61 -10.55 -13.35 -31.63
N PHE A 62 -10.83 -14.45 -32.30
CA PHE A 62 -11.86 -15.41 -31.98
C PHE A 62 -11.32 -16.41 -30.95
N GLY A 63 -12.01 -16.65 -29.84
CA GLY A 63 -11.61 -17.59 -28.80
C GLY A 63 -11.75 -17.01 -27.37
N SER A 64 -11.18 -17.67 -26.37
CA SER A 64 -11.30 -17.27 -24.95
C SER A 64 -10.90 -15.80 -24.71
N VAL A 65 -11.90 -14.93 -24.62
CA VAL A 65 -11.76 -13.50 -24.34
C VAL A 65 -11.14 -13.26 -22.96
N ILE A 66 -11.47 -14.15 -22.00
CA ILE A 66 -11.09 -14.03 -20.59
C ILE A 66 -9.56 -14.03 -20.42
N ALA A 67 -8.86 -15.00 -21.01
CA ALA A 67 -7.40 -15.11 -20.88
C ALA A 67 -6.68 -13.91 -21.49
N ARG A 68 -7.20 -13.36 -22.60
CA ARG A 68 -6.62 -12.18 -23.26
C ARG A 68 -6.89 -10.89 -22.52
N LEU A 69 -8.11 -10.73 -22.01
CA LEU A 69 -8.49 -9.59 -21.18
C LEU A 69 -7.66 -9.57 -19.89
N SER A 70 -7.50 -10.70 -19.22
CA SER A 70 -6.67 -10.79 -18.01
C SER A 70 -5.21 -10.44 -18.27
N GLY A 71 -4.65 -10.86 -19.42
CA GLY A 71 -3.31 -10.50 -19.83
C GLY A 71 -3.13 -9.01 -20.12
N ALA A 72 -4.08 -8.38 -20.82
CA ALA A 72 -4.08 -6.94 -21.07
C ALA A 72 -4.20 -6.16 -19.75
N ILE A 73 -5.11 -6.54 -18.86
CA ILE A 73 -5.24 -5.90 -17.54
C ILE A 73 -3.96 -6.07 -16.71
N PHE A 74 -3.31 -7.23 -16.76
CA PHE A 74 -2.06 -7.48 -16.04
C PHE A 74 -0.92 -6.56 -16.49
N TYR A 75 -0.67 -6.46 -17.81
CA TYR A 75 0.38 -5.58 -18.34
C TYR A 75 0.00 -4.11 -18.26
N GLY A 76 -1.27 -3.76 -18.46
CA GLY A 76 -1.80 -2.43 -18.25
C GLY A 76 -1.62 -1.95 -16.81
N ASN A 77 -1.92 -2.83 -15.82
CA ASN A 77 -1.65 -2.53 -14.42
C ASN A 77 -0.16 -2.26 -14.17
N ALA A 78 0.75 -3.05 -14.75
CA ALA A 78 2.19 -2.84 -14.59
C ALA A 78 2.64 -1.51 -15.18
N LEU A 79 2.15 -1.16 -16.38
CA LEU A 79 2.43 0.10 -17.06
C LEU A 79 1.98 1.30 -16.22
N PHE A 80 0.70 1.33 -15.82
CA PHE A 80 0.16 2.42 -15.01
C PHE A 80 0.79 2.47 -13.62
N SER A 81 1.04 1.32 -12.99
CA SER A 81 1.71 1.24 -11.70
C SER A 81 3.12 1.82 -11.76
N GLN A 82 3.89 1.56 -12.83
CA GLN A 82 5.22 2.13 -13.01
C GLN A 82 5.15 3.66 -13.13
N ILE A 83 4.24 4.20 -13.96
CA ILE A 83 4.06 5.64 -14.15
C ILE A 83 3.65 6.31 -12.82
N LEU A 84 2.67 5.75 -12.11
CA LEU A 84 2.17 6.33 -10.87
C LEU A 84 3.18 6.22 -9.73
N THR A 85 3.92 5.12 -9.65
CA THR A 85 5.02 4.95 -8.70
C THR A 85 6.15 5.93 -8.98
N TRP A 86 6.51 6.15 -10.25
CA TRP A 86 7.48 7.17 -10.63
C TRP A 86 7.05 8.55 -10.15
N LYS A 87 5.81 8.95 -10.47
CA LYS A 87 5.23 10.22 -10.02
C LYS A 87 5.22 10.35 -8.49
N PHE A 88 4.92 9.27 -7.78
CA PHE A 88 4.94 9.25 -6.32
C PHE A 88 6.37 9.43 -5.77
N ILE A 89 7.35 8.66 -6.28
CA ILE A 89 8.74 8.72 -5.82
C ILE A 89 9.38 10.08 -6.13
N THR A 90 9.08 10.70 -7.28
CA THR A 90 9.57 12.06 -7.58
C THR A 90 9.01 13.10 -6.62
N SER A 91 7.77 12.93 -6.15
CA SER A 91 7.16 13.81 -5.15
C SER A 91 7.62 13.50 -3.71
N TRP A 92 8.36 12.40 -3.49
CA TRP A 92 8.73 11.93 -2.15
C TRP A 92 9.63 12.91 -1.39
N GLN A 93 10.50 13.64 -2.08
CA GLN A 93 11.36 14.63 -1.43
C GLN A 93 10.54 15.72 -0.74
N ASP A 94 9.53 16.26 -1.42
CA ASP A 94 8.60 17.24 -0.85
C ASP A 94 7.79 16.63 0.32
N LEU A 95 7.25 15.43 0.13
CA LEU A 95 6.54 14.71 1.19
C LEU A 95 7.40 14.45 2.42
N SER A 96 8.67 14.06 2.23
CA SER A 96 9.61 13.80 3.33
C SER A 96 9.96 15.06 4.13
N ASN A 97 10.02 16.22 3.46
CA ASN A 97 10.20 17.51 4.09
C ASN A 97 8.99 17.89 4.97
N HIS A 98 7.76 17.68 4.47
CA HIS A 98 6.55 17.89 5.24
C HIS A 98 6.45 16.90 6.40
N TRP A 99 6.84 15.65 6.18
CA TRP A 99 6.93 14.63 7.21
C TRP A 99 7.85 15.05 8.35
N THR A 100 9.06 15.49 8.02
CA THR A 100 10.06 15.97 8.99
C THR A 100 9.57 17.21 9.72
N ARG A 101 8.87 18.13 9.04
CA ARG A 101 8.28 19.32 9.66
C ARG A 101 7.20 18.93 10.70
N ALA A 102 6.31 18.01 10.35
CA ALA A 102 5.30 17.50 11.29
C ALA A 102 5.94 16.81 12.51
N GLU A 103 7.10 16.17 12.36
CA GLU A 103 7.83 15.59 13.50
C GLU A 103 8.48 16.63 14.41
N ARG A 104 9.07 17.69 13.84
CA ARG A 104 9.68 18.77 14.63
C ARG A 104 8.70 19.49 15.55
N THR A 105 7.43 19.57 15.15
CA THR A 105 6.37 20.18 15.99
C THR A 105 6.11 19.37 17.26
N LEU A 106 6.40 18.07 17.21
CA LEU A 106 6.29 17.14 18.34
C LEU A 106 7.51 17.08 19.24
N ALA A 107 8.64 17.64 18.82
CA ALA A 107 9.99 17.76 19.39
C ALA A 107 10.23 17.17 20.82
N ASP A 108 9.86 15.92 21.03
CA ASP A 108 10.26 15.16 22.21
C ASP A 108 10.96 13.86 21.75
N PRO A 109 12.30 13.79 21.86
CA PRO A 109 13.07 12.64 21.38
C PRO A 109 12.74 11.33 22.10
N LEU A 110 12.08 11.40 23.26
CA LEU A 110 11.73 10.25 24.11
C LEU A 110 10.49 9.48 23.63
N LEU A 111 9.76 10.00 22.64
CA LEU A 111 8.46 9.46 22.21
C LEU A 111 8.47 8.90 20.78
N GLN A 112 9.62 8.51 20.27
CA GLN A 112 9.71 7.90 18.93
C GLN A 112 9.29 6.42 18.98
N ASP A 113 8.52 5.97 17.97
CA ASP A 113 8.14 4.56 17.82
C ASP A 113 9.33 3.74 17.27
N ASP A 114 10.14 3.19 18.16
CA ASP A 114 11.31 2.38 17.80
C ASP A 114 10.95 1.05 17.12
N THR A 115 9.66 0.67 17.15
CA THR A 115 9.20 -0.60 16.57
C THR A 115 8.86 -0.49 15.09
N ILE A 116 8.64 0.73 14.57
CA ILE A 116 8.19 0.95 13.18
C ILE A 116 9.15 0.33 12.16
N ARG A 117 10.46 0.50 12.35
CA ARG A 117 11.47 -0.09 11.47
C ARG A 117 11.37 -1.60 11.40
N LYS A 118 11.24 -2.30 12.55
CA LYS A 118 11.12 -3.76 12.60
C LYS A 118 9.84 -4.22 11.90
N LYS A 119 8.72 -3.53 12.14
CA LYS A 119 7.43 -3.83 11.49
C LYS A 119 7.50 -3.66 9.98
N MET A 120 8.11 -2.58 9.48
CA MET A 120 8.26 -2.35 8.04
C MET A 120 9.15 -3.41 7.37
N ILE A 121 10.30 -3.75 7.99
CA ILE A 121 11.18 -4.80 7.48
C ILE A 121 10.44 -6.13 7.44
N TYR A 122 9.75 -6.51 8.54
CA TYR A 122 8.96 -7.74 8.60
C TYR A 122 7.90 -7.79 7.51
N THR A 123 7.09 -6.73 7.36
CA THR A 123 6.06 -6.65 6.31
C THR A 123 6.66 -6.77 4.92
N THR A 124 7.77 -6.06 4.64
CA THR A 124 8.45 -6.14 3.34
C THR A 124 8.97 -7.56 3.08
N SER A 125 9.57 -8.20 4.08
CA SER A 125 10.09 -9.57 3.95
C SER A 125 8.97 -10.58 3.70
N VAL A 126 7.85 -10.48 4.43
CA VAL A 126 6.69 -11.37 4.24
C VAL A 126 6.09 -11.19 2.84
N VAL A 127 5.84 -9.95 2.41
CA VAL A 127 5.29 -9.68 1.07
C VAL A 127 6.23 -10.22 -0.01
N SER A 128 7.54 -10.00 0.11
CA SER A 128 8.52 -10.48 -0.86
C SER A 128 8.60 -12.00 -0.90
N ALA A 129 8.58 -12.67 0.27
CA ALA A 129 8.64 -14.12 0.35
C ALA A 129 7.37 -14.78 -0.23
N CYS A 130 6.19 -14.26 0.10
CA CYS A 130 4.92 -14.76 -0.44
C CYS A 130 4.82 -14.53 -1.96
N ALA A 131 5.23 -13.37 -2.45
CA ALA A 131 5.26 -13.08 -3.88
C ALA A 131 6.24 -14.00 -4.64
N PHE A 132 7.39 -14.29 -4.05
CA PHE A 132 8.36 -15.23 -4.63
C PHE A 132 7.79 -16.65 -4.67
N LEU A 133 7.19 -17.13 -3.56
CA LEU A 133 6.59 -18.46 -3.47
C LEU A 133 5.44 -18.62 -4.49
N GLU A 134 4.52 -17.64 -4.55
CA GLU A 134 3.44 -17.63 -5.54
C GLU A 134 3.99 -17.73 -6.96
N HIS A 135 5.06 -16.98 -7.24
CA HIS A 135 5.66 -16.96 -8.55
C HIS A 135 6.29 -18.30 -8.94
N VAL A 136 7.03 -18.94 -8.02
CA VAL A 136 7.61 -20.28 -8.25
C VAL A 136 6.51 -21.30 -8.53
N LEU A 137 5.44 -21.29 -7.71
CA LEU A 137 4.30 -22.19 -7.90
C LEU A 137 3.55 -21.92 -9.21
N SER A 138 3.44 -20.65 -9.64
CA SER A 138 2.89 -20.29 -10.96
C SER A 138 3.69 -20.92 -12.12
N MET A 139 5.02 -20.87 -12.01
CA MET A 139 5.88 -21.51 -13.02
C MET A 139 5.71 -23.02 -13.04
N MET A 140 5.70 -23.67 -11.88
CA MET A 140 5.49 -25.11 -11.75
C MET A 140 4.11 -25.55 -12.25
N ALA A 141 3.07 -24.77 -11.98
CA ALA A 141 1.71 -25.03 -12.46
C ALA A 141 1.60 -24.89 -13.99
N ALA A 142 2.33 -23.95 -14.59
CA ALA A 142 2.33 -23.73 -16.04
C ALA A 142 3.09 -24.80 -16.82
N THR A 143 4.18 -25.36 -16.26
CA THR A 143 5.03 -26.34 -16.94
C THR A 143 4.70 -27.79 -16.62
N GLY A 144 4.12 -28.05 -15.43
CA GLY A 144 3.97 -29.39 -14.88
C GLY A 144 5.30 -29.96 -14.35
N PHE A 145 5.25 -31.13 -13.73
CA PHE A 145 6.45 -31.82 -13.23
C PHE A 145 7.13 -32.68 -14.28
N ASP A 146 6.45 -32.98 -15.38
CA ASP A 146 6.87 -33.92 -16.40
C ASP A 146 7.55 -33.22 -17.59
N CYS A 147 7.76 -31.91 -17.51
CA CYS A 147 8.35 -31.11 -18.58
C CYS A 147 9.87 -31.33 -18.67
N PRO A 148 10.42 -31.72 -19.85
CA PRO A 148 11.86 -31.77 -20.05
C PRO A 148 12.50 -30.39 -19.80
N PRO A 149 13.68 -30.30 -19.19
CA PRO A 149 14.36 -29.03 -18.92
C PRO A 149 14.58 -28.16 -20.17
N GLU A 150 14.77 -28.78 -21.34
CA GLU A 150 14.98 -28.07 -22.59
C GLU A 150 13.74 -27.35 -23.09
N GLU A 151 12.55 -27.91 -22.85
CA GLU A 151 11.26 -27.35 -23.26
C GLU A 151 10.62 -26.45 -22.20
N TYR A 152 11.19 -26.41 -21.00
CA TYR A 152 10.59 -25.73 -19.83
C TYR A 152 10.28 -24.26 -20.10
N PHE A 153 11.20 -23.54 -20.73
CA PHE A 153 11.05 -22.11 -21.00
C PHE A 153 9.98 -21.86 -22.08
N GLU A 154 9.99 -22.63 -23.17
CA GLU A 154 8.98 -22.53 -24.23
C GLU A 154 7.59 -22.83 -23.70
N ARG A 155 7.43 -23.96 -22.99
CA ARG A 155 6.17 -24.39 -22.41
C ARG A 155 5.62 -23.35 -21.43
N TYR A 156 6.48 -22.79 -20.58
CA TYR A 156 6.09 -21.70 -19.67
C TYR A 156 5.56 -20.49 -20.43
N ILE A 157 6.27 -20.01 -21.45
CA ILE A 157 5.85 -18.83 -22.24
C ILE A 157 4.54 -19.10 -22.98
N LEU A 158 4.42 -20.22 -23.65
CA LEU A 158 3.21 -20.54 -24.40
C LEU A 158 1.99 -20.79 -23.51
N THR A 159 2.17 -21.39 -22.35
CA THR A 159 1.06 -21.61 -21.39
C THR A 159 0.64 -20.32 -20.71
N SER A 160 1.59 -19.54 -20.18
CA SER A 160 1.28 -18.34 -19.38
C SER A 160 1.02 -17.11 -20.24
N HIS A 161 1.59 -17.01 -21.43
CA HIS A 161 1.54 -15.85 -22.31
C HIS A 161 1.10 -16.19 -23.75
N GLY A 162 0.39 -17.32 -23.94
CA GLY A 162 -0.14 -17.74 -25.23
C GLY A 162 -1.12 -16.76 -25.88
N PHE A 163 -1.64 -15.82 -25.11
CA PHE A 163 -2.41 -14.69 -25.64
C PHE A 163 -1.55 -13.66 -26.40
N LEU A 164 -0.22 -13.63 -26.18
CA LEU A 164 0.74 -12.77 -26.89
C LEU A 164 1.43 -13.49 -28.06
N LEU A 165 1.77 -14.76 -27.87
CA LEU A 165 2.52 -15.56 -28.84
C LEU A 165 1.83 -16.89 -29.10
N ASN A 166 1.59 -17.22 -30.37
CA ASN A 166 1.19 -18.56 -30.78
C ASN A 166 2.43 -19.47 -30.93
N SER A 167 2.23 -20.78 -30.87
CA SER A 167 3.35 -21.75 -31.00
C SER A 167 4.18 -21.56 -32.28
N TYR A 168 3.57 -21.20 -33.40
CA TYR A 168 4.27 -20.92 -34.63
C TYR A 168 5.03 -19.58 -34.67
N GLU A 169 4.65 -18.63 -33.82
CA GLU A 169 5.31 -17.33 -33.67
C GLU A 169 6.46 -17.39 -32.64
N TYR A 170 6.52 -18.45 -31.82
CA TYR A 170 7.53 -18.58 -30.78
C TYR A 170 8.95 -18.53 -31.34
N ARG A 171 9.74 -17.65 -30.79
CA ARG A 171 11.18 -17.51 -30.98
C ARG A 171 11.80 -17.10 -29.64
N LEU A 172 12.96 -17.65 -29.34
CA LEU A 172 13.65 -17.39 -28.08
C LEU A 172 13.88 -15.89 -27.84
N PHE A 173 14.20 -15.11 -28.88
CA PHE A 173 14.44 -13.68 -28.80
C PHE A 173 13.15 -12.87 -28.44
N LEU A 174 11.96 -13.41 -28.69
CA LEU A 174 10.67 -12.83 -28.24
C LEU A 174 10.30 -13.37 -26.86
N GLY A 175 10.56 -14.63 -26.58
CA GLY A 175 10.24 -15.26 -25.29
C GLY A 175 10.98 -14.61 -24.12
N VAL A 176 12.28 -14.32 -24.28
CA VAL A 176 13.09 -13.73 -23.19
C VAL A 176 12.58 -12.34 -22.74
N PRO A 177 12.33 -11.37 -23.63
CA PRO A 177 11.74 -10.09 -23.24
C PRO A 177 10.37 -10.23 -22.54
N ILE A 178 9.48 -11.09 -23.06
CA ILE A 178 8.16 -11.33 -22.45
C ILE A 178 8.32 -11.89 -21.05
N PHE A 179 9.23 -12.87 -20.87
CA PHE A 179 9.55 -13.42 -19.56
C PHE A 179 10.01 -12.33 -18.59
N LEU A 180 11.00 -11.54 -18.95
CA LEU A 180 11.54 -10.47 -18.09
C LEU A 180 10.48 -9.43 -17.75
N LEU A 181 9.67 -9.00 -18.73
CA LEU A 181 8.61 -8.02 -18.51
C LEU A 181 7.46 -8.59 -17.67
N SER A 182 7.14 -9.87 -17.79
CA SER A 182 6.16 -10.50 -16.91
C SER A 182 6.63 -10.56 -15.46
N LYS A 183 7.93 -10.84 -15.21
CA LYS A 183 8.51 -10.77 -13.87
C LYS A 183 8.45 -9.35 -13.31
N PHE A 184 8.80 -8.38 -14.13
CA PHE A 184 8.69 -6.97 -13.76
C PHE A 184 7.24 -6.59 -13.43
N ALA A 185 6.26 -7.01 -14.24
CA ALA A 185 4.84 -6.75 -13.99
C ALA A 185 4.37 -7.35 -12.65
N THR A 186 4.77 -8.58 -12.33
CA THR A 186 4.49 -9.23 -11.05
C THR A 186 5.11 -8.45 -9.88
N ILE A 187 6.36 -8.00 -10.02
CA ILE A 187 7.05 -7.19 -9.00
C ILE A 187 6.31 -5.87 -8.81
N MET A 188 5.94 -5.17 -9.90
CA MET A 188 5.20 -3.91 -9.83
C MET A 188 3.86 -4.05 -9.13
N TRP A 189 3.13 -5.13 -9.41
CA TRP A 189 1.85 -5.42 -8.74
C TRP A 189 2.01 -5.57 -7.22
N ASN A 190 2.99 -6.34 -6.77
CA ASN A 190 3.26 -6.50 -5.34
C ASN A 190 3.81 -5.21 -4.70
N PHE A 191 4.64 -4.48 -5.43
CA PHE A 191 5.29 -3.27 -4.93
C PHE A 191 4.32 -2.09 -4.75
N GLN A 192 3.32 -1.92 -5.63
CA GLN A 192 2.29 -0.90 -5.45
C GLN A 192 1.52 -1.07 -4.14
N ASP A 193 1.12 -2.32 -3.82
CA ASP A 193 0.41 -2.64 -2.58
C ASP A 193 1.32 -2.45 -1.36
N LEU A 194 2.58 -2.89 -1.46
CA LEU A 194 3.58 -2.71 -0.42
C LEU A 194 3.81 -1.24 -0.07
N ILE A 195 3.94 -0.35 -1.07
CA ILE A 195 4.11 1.09 -0.82
C ILE A 195 2.92 1.65 -0.03
N ILE A 196 1.68 1.32 -0.42
CA ILE A 196 0.47 1.80 0.26
C ILE A 196 0.48 1.35 1.72
N ILE A 197 0.80 0.07 1.97
CA ILE A 197 0.90 -0.50 3.33
C ILE A 197 1.98 0.24 4.15
N LEU A 198 3.20 0.36 3.64
CA LEU A 198 4.32 0.95 4.39
C LEU A 198 4.08 2.43 4.72
N VAL A 199 3.55 3.21 3.77
CA VAL A 199 3.21 4.61 3.99
C VAL A 199 2.09 4.74 5.02
N SER A 200 1.07 3.90 4.94
CA SER A 200 -0.03 3.84 5.92
C SER A 200 0.47 3.50 7.33
N MET A 201 1.38 2.52 7.46
CA MET A 201 2.03 2.18 8.74
C MET A 201 2.79 3.37 9.33
N GLY A 202 3.51 4.12 8.49
CA GLY A 202 4.23 5.32 8.93
C GLY A 202 3.30 6.42 9.44
N LEU A 203 2.19 6.69 8.73
CA LEU A 203 1.19 7.67 9.15
C LEU A 203 0.48 7.25 10.44
N THR A 204 0.14 5.97 10.58
CA THR A 204 -0.45 5.39 11.79
C THR A 204 0.49 5.48 12.98
N SER A 205 1.78 5.17 12.81
CA SER A 205 2.80 5.27 13.86
C SER A 205 2.88 6.68 14.43
N LYS A 206 2.76 7.71 13.59
CA LYS A 206 2.72 9.10 14.05
C LYS A 206 1.48 9.41 14.90
N TYR A 207 0.30 8.91 14.51
CA TYR A 207 -0.89 9.06 15.36
C TYR A 207 -0.74 8.33 16.69
N ARG A 208 -0.15 7.14 16.72
CA ARG A 208 0.13 6.42 17.98
C ARG A 208 1.03 7.25 18.91
N THR A 209 2.07 7.86 18.37
CA THR A 209 2.95 8.75 19.14
C THR A 209 2.20 9.98 19.69
N LEU A 210 1.36 10.63 18.88
CA LEU A 210 0.50 11.74 19.31
C LEU A 210 -0.46 11.33 20.41
N ASN A 211 -1.12 10.19 20.25
CA ASN A 211 -2.09 9.66 21.21
C ASN A 211 -1.43 9.31 22.55
N TRP A 212 -0.25 8.70 22.50
CA TRP A 212 0.53 8.41 23.71
C TRP A 212 0.94 9.68 24.45
N ARG A 213 1.39 10.70 23.72
CA ARG A 213 1.72 12.01 24.32
C ARG A 213 0.50 12.64 24.97
N THR A 214 -0.64 12.61 24.30
CA THR A 214 -1.91 13.11 24.85
C THR A 214 -2.27 12.39 26.13
N TYR A 215 -2.13 11.06 26.14
CA TYR A 215 -2.35 10.25 27.34
C TYR A 215 -1.43 10.67 28.50
N CYS A 216 -0.13 10.85 28.25
CA CYS A 216 0.83 11.30 29.26
C CYS A 216 0.48 12.69 29.82
N ILE A 217 0.10 13.65 28.96
CA ILE A 217 -0.33 14.98 29.39
C ILE A 217 -1.56 14.89 30.29
N ILE A 218 -2.58 14.13 29.90
CA ILE A 218 -3.80 13.93 30.68
C ILE A 218 -3.49 13.31 32.07
N LYS A 219 -2.63 12.28 32.08
CA LYS A 219 -2.20 11.62 33.33
C LYS A 219 -1.50 12.61 34.29
N THR A 220 -0.57 13.41 33.73
CA THR A 220 0.15 14.45 34.52
C THR A 220 -0.80 15.51 35.06
N VAL A 221 -1.75 15.98 34.26
CA VAL A 221 -2.75 16.97 34.70
C VAL A 221 -3.66 16.42 35.80
N LYS A 222 -4.12 15.16 35.69
CA LYS A 222 -4.91 14.48 36.74
C LYS A 222 -4.11 14.32 38.03
N HIS A 223 -2.84 13.91 37.95
CA HIS A 223 -1.99 13.72 39.13
C HIS A 223 -1.69 15.05 39.87
N ASN A 224 -1.38 16.12 39.11
CA ASN A 224 -1.11 17.43 39.67
C ASN A 224 -2.33 18.04 40.33
N LYS A 225 -3.56 17.78 39.86
CA LYS A 225 -4.80 18.24 40.50
C LYS A 225 -5.02 17.56 41.86
N TYR A 226 -4.65 16.30 42.02
CA TYR A 226 -4.78 15.56 43.27
C TYR A 226 -3.81 16.10 44.37
N ASN A 227 -2.62 16.57 43.96
CA ASN A 227 -1.56 16.97 44.88
C ASN A 227 -1.46 18.48 45.17
N GLN A 228 -2.33 19.34 44.60
CA GLN A 228 -2.22 20.79 44.76
C GLN A 228 -3.56 21.50 45.01
N SER A 229 -3.79 21.82 46.24
CA SER A 229 -4.82 22.80 46.67
C SER A 229 -4.35 24.28 46.65
N ILE A 230 -3.08 24.58 46.36
CA ILE A 230 -2.55 25.96 46.51
C ILE A 230 -1.49 26.25 45.41
N LYS A 231 -1.79 27.08 44.43
CA LYS A 231 -1.00 27.98 43.56
C LYS A 231 -1.49 27.97 42.09
N PHE A 232 -2.34 28.91 41.72
CA PHE A 232 -3.21 28.79 40.55
C PHE A 232 -2.79 29.57 39.27
N GLU A 233 -1.98 30.64 39.29
CA GLU A 233 -1.90 31.53 38.12
C GLU A 233 -0.82 31.21 37.09
N GLY A 234 0.38 30.86 37.48
CA GLY A 234 1.47 30.63 36.52
C GLY A 234 1.40 29.30 35.75
N LYS A 235 0.73 28.28 36.31
CA LYS A 235 0.62 26.94 35.69
C LYS A 235 -0.48 26.87 34.61
N SER A 236 -1.50 27.72 34.67
CA SER A 236 -2.61 27.76 33.72
C SER A 236 -2.13 28.12 32.30
N PHE A 237 -1.30 29.15 32.15
CA PHE A 237 -0.78 29.60 30.87
C PHE A 237 0.10 28.53 30.17
N SER A 238 0.96 27.86 30.93
CA SER A 238 1.81 26.78 30.43
C SER A 238 0.98 25.60 29.95
N GLN A 239 -0.13 25.27 30.63
CA GLN A 239 -1.03 24.19 30.19
C GLN A 239 -1.76 24.55 28.88
N VAL A 240 -2.29 25.77 28.75
CA VAL A 240 -2.96 26.23 27.52
C VAL A 240 -2.02 26.13 26.34
N GLN A 241 -0.76 26.55 26.48
CA GLN A 241 0.22 26.49 25.41
C GLN A 241 0.58 25.04 25.03
N THR A 242 0.63 24.12 26.00
CA THR A 242 0.86 22.69 25.75
C THR A 242 -0.29 22.09 24.93
N TRP A 243 -1.54 22.36 25.28
CA TRP A 243 -2.72 21.91 24.55
C TRP A 243 -2.79 22.52 23.13
N ARG A 244 -2.45 23.80 22.99
CA ARG A 244 -2.37 24.48 21.69
C ARG A 244 -1.34 23.81 20.77
N ARG A 245 -0.14 23.52 21.28
CA ARG A 245 0.91 22.80 20.51
C ARG A 245 0.44 21.40 20.12
N LEU A 246 -0.20 20.68 21.03
CA LEU A 246 -0.74 19.36 20.77
C LEU A 246 -1.80 19.40 19.67
N ARG A 247 -2.75 20.32 19.74
CA ARG A 247 -3.78 20.51 18.71
C ARG A 247 -3.15 20.84 17.35
N GLN A 248 -2.17 21.73 17.31
CA GLN A 248 -1.43 22.05 16.09
C GLN A 248 -0.76 20.83 15.51
N ALA A 249 -0.20 19.94 16.33
CA ALA A 249 0.41 18.69 15.87
C ALA A 249 -0.62 17.75 15.23
N TYR A 250 -1.84 17.62 15.77
CA TYR A 250 -2.94 16.86 15.13
C TYR A 250 -3.36 17.49 13.79
N VAL A 251 -3.46 18.82 13.70
CA VAL A 251 -3.76 19.54 12.44
C VAL A 251 -2.70 19.23 11.38
N GLN A 252 -1.43 19.33 11.75
CA GLN A 252 -0.33 19.06 10.82
C GLN A 252 -0.28 17.58 10.38
N GLN A 253 -0.59 16.66 11.30
CA GLN A 253 -0.67 15.25 10.98
C GLN A 253 -1.83 14.96 10.02
N ALA A 254 -3.00 15.54 10.23
CA ALA A 254 -4.14 15.41 9.31
C ALA A 254 -3.83 16.01 7.94
N ALA A 255 -3.18 17.17 7.89
CA ALA A 255 -2.72 17.79 6.63
C ALA A 255 -1.68 16.92 5.89
N LEU A 256 -0.78 16.26 6.64
CA LEU A 256 0.18 15.32 6.05
C LEU A 256 -0.54 14.11 5.42
N VAL A 257 -1.54 13.53 6.10
CA VAL A 257 -2.32 12.40 5.56
C VAL A 257 -3.02 12.80 4.26
N ARG A 258 -3.65 13.98 4.22
CA ARG A 258 -4.31 14.47 2.99
C ARG A 258 -3.32 14.66 1.85
N ARG A 259 -2.18 15.31 2.13
CA ARG A 259 -1.13 15.52 1.12
C ARG A 259 -0.55 14.20 0.58
N VAL A 260 -0.35 13.20 1.44
CA VAL A 260 0.04 11.86 1.03
C VAL A 260 -1.07 11.22 0.20
N GLY A 261 -2.34 11.36 0.61
CA GLY A 261 -3.51 10.88 -0.12
C GLY A 261 -3.61 11.46 -1.53
N ASP A 262 -3.36 12.76 -1.71
CA ASP A 262 -3.36 13.42 -3.01
C ASP A 262 -2.30 12.83 -3.98
N LYS A 263 -1.14 12.43 -3.45
CA LYS A 263 -0.06 11.85 -4.26
C LYS A 263 -0.21 10.35 -4.49
N LEU A 264 -0.80 9.64 -3.55
CA LEU A 264 -0.95 8.18 -3.55
C LEU A 264 -2.31 7.72 -4.10
N GLY A 265 -3.29 8.63 -4.20
CA GLY A 265 -4.69 8.31 -4.48
C GLY A 265 -4.91 7.55 -5.79
N ALA A 266 -4.20 7.91 -6.85
CA ALA A 266 -4.29 7.20 -8.14
C ALA A 266 -3.72 5.76 -8.03
N LEU A 267 -2.63 5.57 -7.28
CA LEU A 267 -2.05 4.25 -7.05
C LEU A 267 -2.98 3.39 -6.17
N ILE A 268 -3.64 3.99 -5.17
CA ILE A 268 -4.67 3.34 -4.35
C ILE A 268 -5.84 2.87 -5.22
N LEU A 269 -6.32 3.73 -6.12
CA LEU A 269 -7.40 3.40 -7.04
C LEU A 269 -7.02 2.21 -7.92
N LEU A 270 -5.86 2.29 -8.58
CA LEU A 270 -5.35 1.24 -9.45
C LEU A 270 -5.20 -0.10 -8.70
N SER A 271 -4.57 -0.09 -7.52
CA SER A 271 -4.38 -1.27 -6.67
C SER A 271 -5.72 -1.94 -6.33
N ASN A 272 -6.71 -1.17 -5.87
CA ASN A 272 -7.99 -1.74 -5.46
C ASN A 272 -8.79 -2.31 -6.66
N PHE A 273 -8.82 -1.62 -7.80
CA PHE A 273 -9.47 -2.14 -9.00
C PHE A 273 -8.80 -3.41 -9.51
N ASN A 274 -7.47 -3.41 -9.59
CA ASN A 274 -6.72 -4.56 -10.06
C ASN A 274 -6.91 -5.77 -9.14
N ASN A 275 -6.82 -5.57 -7.83
CA ASN A 275 -7.03 -6.66 -6.86
C ASN A 275 -8.47 -7.19 -6.93
N LEU A 276 -9.48 -6.33 -7.02
CA LEU A 276 -10.88 -6.75 -7.17
C LEU A 276 -11.09 -7.57 -8.44
N TYR A 277 -10.58 -7.08 -9.58
CA TYR A 277 -10.69 -7.80 -10.86
C TYR A 277 -10.10 -9.20 -10.79
N PHE A 278 -8.86 -9.33 -10.28
CA PHE A 278 -8.20 -10.63 -10.23
C PHE A 278 -8.79 -11.57 -9.17
N ILE A 279 -9.35 -11.06 -8.07
CA ILE A 279 -10.11 -11.88 -7.11
C ILE A 279 -11.34 -12.47 -7.80
N CYS A 280 -12.16 -11.65 -8.47
CA CYS A 280 -13.33 -12.13 -9.21
C CYS A 280 -12.93 -13.12 -10.32
N LEU A 281 -11.89 -12.81 -11.10
CA LEU A 281 -11.41 -13.70 -12.14
C LEU A 281 -10.98 -15.07 -11.60
N GLN A 282 -10.21 -15.10 -10.51
CA GLN A 282 -9.75 -16.35 -9.92
C GLN A 282 -10.89 -17.16 -9.33
N LEU A 283 -11.86 -16.53 -8.68
CA LEU A 283 -13.05 -17.21 -8.17
C LEU A 283 -13.85 -17.86 -9.32
N PHE A 284 -14.10 -17.10 -10.38
CA PHE A 284 -14.79 -17.63 -11.57
C PHE A 284 -14.05 -18.82 -12.21
N LEU A 285 -12.74 -18.70 -12.42
CA LEU A 285 -11.93 -19.79 -12.98
C LEU A 285 -11.87 -21.01 -12.03
N GLY A 286 -11.93 -20.80 -10.72
CA GLY A 286 -11.91 -21.87 -9.73
C GLY A 286 -13.18 -22.71 -9.72
N ILE A 287 -14.34 -22.11 -9.97
CA ILE A 287 -15.62 -22.82 -10.06
C ILE A 287 -15.61 -23.74 -11.28
N ASN A 288 -15.04 -23.31 -12.40
CA ASN A 288 -15.08 -24.03 -13.67
C ASN A 288 -13.95 -25.08 -13.85
N ASN A 289 -12.98 -25.17 -12.93
CA ASN A 289 -11.73 -25.93 -13.14
C ASN A 289 -11.56 -27.07 -12.11
N GLU A 290 -12.55 -27.97 -11.97
CA GLU A 290 -12.47 -29.09 -11.01
C GLU A 290 -11.50 -30.23 -11.41
N GLN A 291 -11.01 -30.31 -12.65
CA GLN A 291 -10.34 -31.50 -13.23
C GLN A 291 -8.85 -31.29 -13.56
N GLY A 292 -8.13 -30.42 -12.86
CA GLY A 292 -6.69 -30.20 -13.12
C GLY A 292 -5.74 -31.05 -12.24
N PRO A 293 -4.45 -31.14 -12.63
CA PRO A 293 -3.43 -31.79 -11.81
C PRO A 293 -3.34 -31.14 -10.41
N PRO A 294 -2.93 -31.90 -9.36
CA PRO A 294 -2.91 -31.42 -7.96
C PRO A 294 -2.13 -30.11 -7.77
N ILE A 295 -1.05 -29.91 -8.52
CA ILE A 295 -0.22 -28.69 -8.46
C ILE A 295 -1.01 -27.43 -8.86
N ASN A 296 -1.89 -27.52 -9.86
CA ASN A 296 -2.71 -26.41 -10.30
C ASN A 296 -3.71 -26.00 -9.21
N ARG A 297 -4.28 -26.97 -8.50
CA ARG A 297 -5.19 -26.73 -7.38
C ARG A 297 -4.46 -26.05 -6.20
N ILE A 298 -3.27 -26.53 -5.87
CA ILE A 298 -2.43 -25.93 -4.79
C ILE A 298 -2.06 -24.50 -5.17
N TYR A 299 -1.58 -24.27 -6.39
CA TYR A 299 -1.25 -22.93 -6.88
C TYR A 299 -2.47 -22.01 -6.83
N TYR A 300 -3.61 -22.45 -7.33
CA TYR A 300 -4.86 -21.69 -7.32
C TYR A 300 -5.25 -21.23 -5.90
N MET A 301 -5.34 -22.16 -4.95
CA MET A 301 -5.73 -21.86 -3.57
C MET A 301 -4.75 -20.91 -2.89
N LEU A 302 -3.44 -21.10 -3.11
CA LEU A 302 -2.41 -20.25 -2.53
C LEU A 302 -2.41 -18.86 -3.16
N SER A 303 -2.54 -18.76 -4.49
CA SER A 303 -2.57 -17.49 -5.21
C SER A 303 -3.81 -16.67 -4.83
N LEU A 304 -5.00 -17.29 -4.78
CA LEU A 304 -6.23 -16.62 -4.34
C LEU A 304 -6.12 -16.15 -2.88
N SER A 305 -5.63 -17.01 -1.97
CA SER A 305 -5.44 -16.64 -0.56
C SER A 305 -4.45 -15.49 -0.40
N TRP A 306 -3.36 -15.50 -1.17
CA TRP A 306 -2.36 -14.43 -1.17
C TRP A 306 -2.94 -13.12 -1.71
N LEU A 307 -3.68 -13.17 -2.80
CA LEU A 307 -4.32 -12.00 -3.40
C LEU A 307 -5.33 -11.34 -2.44
N ILE A 308 -6.19 -12.14 -1.80
CA ILE A 308 -7.14 -11.65 -0.78
C ILE A 308 -6.39 -11.07 0.42
N SER A 309 -5.36 -11.77 0.94
CA SER A 309 -4.59 -11.31 2.09
C SER A 309 -3.90 -9.97 1.81
N ARG A 310 -3.36 -9.78 0.61
CA ARG A 310 -2.71 -8.55 0.17
C ARG A 310 -3.72 -7.40 0.02
N ALA A 311 -4.85 -7.64 -0.64
CA ALA A 311 -5.92 -6.65 -0.77
C ALA A 311 -6.46 -6.20 0.60
N CYS A 312 -6.71 -7.15 1.51
CA CYS A 312 -7.10 -6.86 2.90
C CYS A 312 -6.00 -6.07 3.63
N GLY A 313 -4.73 -6.45 3.45
CA GLY A 313 -3.59 -5.77 4.05
C GLY A 313 -3.51 -4.29 3.67
N VAL A 314 -3.74 -3.95 2.41
CA VAL A 314 -3.80 -2.56 1.92
C VAL A 314 -4.89 -1.77 2.63
N VAL A 315 -6.12 -2.32 2.65
CA VAL A 315 -7.27 -1.62 3.24
C VAL A 315 -7.12 -1.49 4.76
N LEU A 316 -6.70 -2.55 5.45
CA LEU A 316 -6.54 -2.54 6.91
C LEU A 316 -5.44 -1.60 7.37
N ALA A 317 -4.28 -1.61 6.70
CA ALA A 317 -3.19 -0.68 7.03
C ALA A 317 -3.60 0.79 6.87
N ALA A 318 -4.38 1.12 5.84
CA ALA A 318 -4.89 2.46 5.62
C ALA A 318 -6.03 2.83 6.59
N ALA A 319 -6.92 1.89 6.91
CA ALA A 319 -8.02 2.08 7.86
C ALA A 319 -7.52 2.37 9.28
N ASP A 320 -6.37 1.84 9.66
CA ASP A 320 -5.74 2.11 10.97
C ASP A 320 -5.41 3.60 11.17
N ILE A 321 -5.16 4.36 10.09
CA ILE A 321 -4.94 5.81 10.15
C ILE A 321 -6.17 6.49 10.78
N ARG A 322 -7.36 6.17 10.27
CA ARG A 322 -8.62 6.73 10.78
C ARG A 322 -8.87 6.34 12.23
N ILE A 323 -8.71 5.07 12.56
CA ILE A 323 -8.93 4.55 13.91
C ILE A 323 -8.03 5.29 14.91
N HIS A 324 -6.75 5.42 14.60
CA HIS A 324 -5.80 6.09 15.47
C HIS A 324 -5.96 7.62 15.46
N SER A 325 -6.47 8.24 14.39
CA SER A 325 -6.76 9.68 14.37
C SER A 325 -7.83 10.08 15.40
N GLN A 326 -8.77 9.20 15.73
CA GLN A 326 -9.89 9.44 16.64
C GLN A 326 -9.75 8.74 18.00
N SER A 327 -8.76 7.87 18.19
CA SER A 327 -8.66 6.97 19.36
C SER A 327 -8.51 7.70 20.70
N VAL A 328 -8.06 8.95 20.69
CA VAL A 328 -7.90 9.77 21.92
C VAL A 328 -9.19 10.51 22.31
N LEU A 329 -10.17 10.57 21.43
CA LEU A 329 -11.42 11.32 21.65
C LEU A 329 -12.19 10.85 22.90
N PRO A 330 -12.40 9.53 23.15
CA PRO A 330 -13.06 9.07 24.37
C PRO A 330 -12.33 9.52 25.64
N LEU A 331 -10.99 9.47 25.62
CA LEU A 331 -10.17 9.89 26.76
C LEU A 331 -10.31 11.40 27.04
N LEU A 332 -10.38 12.23 25.98
CA LEU A 332 -10.62 13.66 26.13
C LEU A 332 -12.03 13.96 26.62
N GLN A 333 -13.03 13.14 26.28
CA GLN A 333 -14.41 13.28 26.74
C GLN A 333 -14.57 13.01 28.25
N THR A 334 -13.76 12.11 28.82
CA THR A 334 -13.78 11.78 30.25
C THR A 334 -13.05 12.80 31.13
N MET A 335 -12.48 13.86 30.53
CA MET A 335 -11.85 14.94 31.32
C MET A 335 -12.91 15.79 32.04
N CYS A 336 -12.80 15.86 33.38
CA CYS A 336 -13.73 16.61 34.22
C CYS A 336 -13.77 18.10 33.86
N HIS A 337 -14.95 18.73 34.05
CA HIS A 337 -15.21 20.19 33.85
C HIS A 337 -14.24 21.14 34.58
N GLY A 338 -13.57 20.69 35.63
CA GLY A 338 -12.58 21.51 36.37
C GLY A 338 -11.23 21.74 35.68
N ILE A 339 -11.03 21.17 34.44
CA ILE A 339 -9.86 21.41 33.61
C ILE A 339 -10.34 22.01 32.27
N PHE A 340 -11.31 22.92 32.35
CA PHE A 340 -11.84 23.58 31.16
C PHE A 340 -10.72 24.39 30.48
N ASN A 341 -10.39 24.00 29.26
CA ASN A 341 -9.43 24.69 28.42
C ASN A 341 -10.01 24.77 27.01
N VAL A 342 -10.15 25.96 26.48
CA VAL A 342 -10.67 26.21 25.11
C VAL A 342 -9.92 25.39 24.04
N GLU A 343 -8.62 25.19 24.21
CA GLU A 343 -7.83 24.41 23.26
C GLU A 343 -8.15 22.91 23.31
N VAL A 344 -8.53 22.37 24.48
CA VAL A 344 -9.01 20.98 24.62
C VAL A 344 -10.34 20.80 23.91
N ASP A 345 -11.26 21.75 24.08
CA ASP A 345 -12.57 21.71 23.44
C ASP A 345 -12.46 21.84 21.91
N ARG A 346 -11.62 22.75 21.43
CA ARG A 346 -11.27 22.86 20.01
C ARG A 346 -10.65 21.55 19.45
N LEU A 347 -9.80 20.88 20.23
CA LEU A 347 -9.24 19.59 19.84
C LEU A 347 -10.31 18.51 19.77
N LYS A 348 -11.22 18.43 20.76
CA LYS A 348 -12.36 17.49 20.74
C LYS A 348 -13.22 17.69 19.49
N THR A 349 -13.61 18.94 19.22
CA THR A 349 -14.41 19.30 18.04
C THR A 349 -13.70 18.91 16.76
N GLN A 350 -12.42 19.22 16.64
CA GLN A 350 -11.62 18.84 15.49
C GLN A 350 -11.57 17.33 15.28
N LEU A 351 -11.23 16.55 16.32
CA LEU A 351 -11.14 15.09 16.23
C LEU A 351 -12.49 14.41 15.91
N LYS A 352 -13.60 15.04 16.34
CA LYS A 352 -14.95 14.53 16.07
C LYS A 352 -15.38 14.72 14.62
N PHE A 353 -15.06 15.88 14.02
CA PHE A 353 -15.56 16.25 12.70
C PHE A 353 -14.53 16.10 11.59
N ASP A 354 -13.26 15.96 11.92
CA ASP A 354 -12.19 15.81 10.94
C ASP A 354 -12.08 14.36 10.43
N TRP A 355 -12.48 14.16 9.17
CA TRP A 355 -12.44 12.86 8.53
C TRP A 355 -11.08 12.63 7.90
N VAL A 356 -10.20 11.91 8.59
CA VAL A 356 -8.82 11.67 8.16
C VAL A 356 -8.67 10.23 7.68
N THR A 357 -8.65 10.04 6.35
CA THR A 357 -8.44 8.74 5.69
C THR A 357 -7.60 8.91 4.43
N LEU A 358 -6.99 7.83 3.95
CA LEU A 358 -6.50 7.75 2.58
C LEU A 358 -7.67 7.43 1.65
N GLN A 359 -7.65 7.99 0.44
CA GLN A 359 -8.73 7.88 -0.53
C GLN A 359 -8.18 7.48 -1.90
N GLY A 360 -8.95 6.68 -2.65
CA GLY A 360 -8.71 6.41 -4.05
C GLY A 360 -9.26 7.54 -4.91
N MET A 361 -8.48 8.60 -5.15
CA MET A 361 -8.84 9.78 -5.95
C MET A 361 -10.16 10.44 -5.53
N GLY A 362 -10.53 10.40 -4.25
CA GLY A 362 -11.80 10.94 -3.76
C GLY A 362 -13.04 10.07 -4.03
N LEU A 363 -12.92 8.99 -4.80
CA LEU A 363 -14.05 8.10 -5.14
C LEU A 363 -14.49 7.23 -3.97
N PHE A 364 -13.53 6.77 -3.17
CA PHE A 364 -13.79 5.98 -1.96
C PHE A 364 -12.70 6.18 -0.92
N SER A 365 -13.06 5.93 0.34
CA SER A 365 -12.14 5.97 1.47
C SER A 365 -11.69 4.57 1.84
N LEU A 366 -10.40 4.40 2.17
CA LEU A 366 -9.86 3.17 2.71
C LEU A 366 -10.21 3.08 4.20
N ASP A 367 -11.37 2.50 4.49
CA ASP A 367 -11.82 2.20 5.84
C ASP A 367 -12.25 0.72 5.95
N ARG A 368 -12.51 0.24 7.16
CA ARG A 368 -12.90 -1.17 7.35
C ARG A 368 -14.22 -1.54 6.67
N THR A 369 -15.10 -0.57 6.43
CA THR A 369 -16.38 -0.81 5.76
C THR A 369 -16.19 -1.12 4.28
N LEU A 370 -15.07 -0.66 3.69
CA LEU A 370 -14.73 -0.98 2.30
C LEU A 370 -14.57 -2.49 2.10
N LEU A 371 -14.00 -3.23 3.05
CA LEU A 371 -13.87 -4.69 2.95
C LEU A 371 -15.24 -5.37 2.79
N LEU A 372 -16.23 -4.95 3.57
CA LEU A 372 -17.59 -5.51 3.46
C LEU A 372 -18.23 -5.18 2.11
N LYS A 373 -18.02 -3.95 1.60
CA LYS A 373 -18.50 -3.54 0.27
C LYS A 373 -17.85 -4.35 -0.84
N VAL A 374 -16.54 -4.61 -0.73
CA VAL A 374 -15.80 -5.44 -1.70
C VAL A 374 -16.30 -6.87 -1.67
N VAL A 375 -16.48 -7.48 -0.50
CA VAL A 375 -17.06 -8.84 -0.37
C VAL A 375 -18.46 -8.90 -0.98
N ALA A 376 -19.32 -7.93 -0.70
CA ALA A 376 -20.66 -7.86 -1.29
C ALA A 376 -20.64 -7.72 -2.82
N ALA A 377 -19.69 -6.94 -3.35
CA ALA A 377 -19.49 -6.80 -4.80
C ALA A 377 -19.04 -8.13 -5.43
N ILE A 378 -18.08 -8.82 -4.82
CA ILE A 378 -17.58 -10.11 -5.29
C ILE A 378 -18.74 -11.13 -5.35
N ILE A 379 -19.49 -11.30 -4.26
CA ILE A 379 -20.63 -12.23 -4.21
C ILE A 379 -21.65 -11.90 -5.30
N LYS A 380 -21.96 -10.62 -5.50
CA LYS A 380 -22.89 -10.19 -6.56
C LYS A 380 -22.38 -10.55 -7.96
N TYR A 381 -21.09 -10.33 -8.23
CA TYR A 381 -20.49 -10.67 -9.53
C TYR A 381 -20.47 -12.16 -9.79
N GLU A 382 -20.11 -12.98 -8.80
CA GLU A 382 -20.10 -14.44 -8.92
C GLU A 382 -21.51 -14.99 -9.18
N LEU A 383 -22.53 -14.49 -8.48
CA LEU A 383 -23.93 -14.89 -8.72
C LEU A 383 -24.39 -14.56 -10.14
N ILE A 384 -24.01 -13.38 -10.66
CA ILE A 384 -24.33 -12.99 -12.03
C ILE A 384 -23.64 -13.92 -13.03
N LEU A 385 -22.34 -14.21 -12.84
CA LEU A 385 -21.58 -15.08 -13.74
C LEU A 385 -22.14 -16.50 -13.77
N ILE A 386 -22.54 -17.07 -12.62
CA ILE A 386 -23.18 -18.39 -12.55
C ILE A 386 -24.53 -18.40 -13.31
N GLN A 387 -25.29 -17.28 -13.27
CA GLN A 387 -26.56 -17.19 -14.01
C GLN A 387 -26.38 -17.13 -15.54
N PHE A 388 -25.24 -16.64 -16.01
CA PHE A 388 -24.96 -16.57 -17.46
C PHE A 388 -24.31 -17.85 -18.01
N ASP A 389 -23.76 -18.69 -17.16
CA ASP A 389 -23.08 -19.94 -17.54
C ASP A 389 -24.02 -21.14 -17.58
N ASN A 390 -25.28 -20.99 -17.08
CA ASN A 390 -26.39 -21.90 -17.19
C ASN A 390 -27.33 -21.49 -18.34
#